data_928a1ef69a8e8661694e75e368187037
#
_entry.id   928a1ef69a8e8661694e75e368187037
#
_cell.length_a   1.000
_cell.length_b   1.000
_cell.length_c   1.000
_cell.angle_alpha   90.00
_cell.angle_beta   90.00
_cell.angle_gamma   90.00
#
_symmetry.space_group_name_H-M   'P 1'
#
loop_
_entity.id
_entity.type
_entity.pdbx_description
1 polymer ?
#
loop_
_entity_poly.entity_id
_entity_poly.type
_entity_poly.pdbx_seq_one_letter_code
_entity_poly.pdbx_strand_id
1 'polypeptide(L)'
;SVTIDQPAKVAIAPARMGWWNAGSHMWSDSDVSMVIGNNTLISHFSVPGGVPSFSPANALREGRKRGLKLIVIDPRKSEVAARADLHLQVRPGQDAALLAAIIQIVISENLYDKEFCEDHTEGLEELDQATRQFTPEAAAAATDVPAEQIYEAARIFAAGPKGSAVTGTGPEMGPHPNLVLHLSLALNAICGRHYRA
;
A
#
# COMPACT_ATOMS: atom_id res chain seq x y z
N SER A 1 -11.34 -19.32 1.52
CA SER A 1 -10.59 -20.00 0.45
C SER A 1 -9.78 -18.97 -0.33
N VAL A 2 -8.51 -19.21 -0.56
CA VAL A 2 -7.63 -18.33 -1.35
C VAL A 2 -8.10 -18.11 -2.78
N THR A 3 -8.94 -18.99 -3.29
CA THR A 3 -9.51 -18.89 -4.63
C THR A 3 -10.67 -17.90 -4.74
N ILE A 4 -11.26 -17.51 -3.62
CA ILE A 4 -12.40 -16.58 -3.57
C ILE A 4 -12.01 -15.31 -2.82
N ASP A 5 -11.24 -15.46 -1.72
CA ASP A 5 -10.94 -14.37 -0.80
C ASP A 5 -9.80 -13.47 -1.30
N GLN A 6 -8.65 -14.04 -1.62
CA GLN A 6 -7.46 -13.25 -2.03
C GLN A 6 -6.70 -13.93 -3.17
N PRO A 7 -7.31 -14.10 -4.35
CA PRO A 7 -6.70 -14.85 -5.45
C PRO A 7 -5.44 -14.19 -6.01
N ALA A 8 -5.35 -12.87 -6.00
CA ALA A 8 -4.21 -12.13 -6.50
C ALA A 8 -2.93 -12.43 -5.72
N LYS A 9 -3.01 -12.61 -4.41
CA LYS A 9 -1.84 -12.94 -3.57
C LYS A 9 -1.21 -14.29 -3.94
N VAL A 10 -2.01 -15.23 -4.44
CA VAL A 10 -1.50 -16.53 -4.88
C VAL A 10 -0.88 -16.48 -6.27
N ALA A 11 -1.38 -15.61 -7.15
CA ALA A 11 -0.93 -15.53 -8.54
C ALA A 11 0.18 -14.49 -8.74
N ILE A 12 -0.04 -13.26 -8.29
CA ILE A 12 0.83 -12.12 -8.62
C ILE A 12 2.05 -12.03 -7.69
N ALA A 13 1.86 -12.19 -6.38
CA ALA A 13 2.96 -12.05 -5.45
C ALA A 13 4.06 -13.11 -5.68
N PRO A 14 3.75 -14.43 -5.83
CA PRO A 14 4.78 -15.41 -6.17
C PRO A 14 5.45 -15.16 -7.52
N ALA A 15 4.70 -14.70 -8.52
CA ALA A 15 5.25 -14.42 -9.85
C ALA A 15 6.23 -13.23 -9.86
N ARG A 16 6.03 -12.24 -8.98
CA ARG A 16 6.85 -11.02 -8.93
C ARG A 16 7.95 -11.08 -7.87
N MET A 17 7.68 -11.71 -6.74
CA MET A 17 8.53 -11.68 -5.55
C MET A 17 9.01 -13.08 -5.13
N GLY A 18 8.62 -14.13 -5.84
CA GLY A 18 8.90 -15.53 -5.45
C GLY A 18 8.12 -16.02 -4.23
N TRP A 19 7.57 -15.12 -3.44
CA TRP A 19 6.87 -15.40 -2.19
C TRP A 19 5.77 -14.38 -1.92
N TRP A 20 4.56 -14.81 -1.56
CA TRP A 20 3.41 -13.92 -1.41
C TRP A 20 3.52 -12.93 -0.22
N ASN A 21 4.43 -13.16 0.67
CA ASN A 21 4.66 -12.39 1.89
C ASN A 21 6.07 -11.78 1.95
N ALA A 22 6.75 -11.65 0.81
CA ALA A 22 8.11 -11.18 0.81
C ALA A 22 8.22 -9.70 1.24
N GLY A 23 9.20 -9.46 2.10
CA GLY A 23 9.82 -8.18 2.29
C GLY A 23 9.08 -7.11 3.07
N SER A 24 7.96 -7.40 3.68
CA SER A 24 7.18 -6.35 4.34
C SER A 24 7.52 -6.18 5.82
N HIS A 25 7.54 -4.93 6.28
CA HIS A 25 7.71 -4.59 7.70
C HIS A 25 6.41 -4.65 8.48
N MET A 26 6.45 -5.17 9.69
CA MET A 26 5.29 -5.21 10.60
C MET A 26 5.11 -3.87 11.32
N TRP A 27 3.94 -3.61 11.89
CA TRP A 27 3.71 -2.40 12.70
C TRP A 27 4.66 -2.26 13.88
N SER A 28 5.20 -3.37 14.39
CA SER A 28 6.25 -3.36 15.42
C SER A 28 7.57 -2.75 14.95
N ASP A 29 7.78 -2.66 13.64
CA ASP A 29 9.06 -2.23 13.04
C ASP A 29 8.89 -1.16 11.95
N SER A 30 7.66 -0.79 11.62
CA SER A 30 7.35 0.19 10.58
C SER A 30 7.39 1.62 11.08
N ASP A 31 7.82 2.54 10.21
CA ASP A 31 7.67 3.99 10.34
C ASP A 31 6.40 4.48 9.64
N VAL A 32 6.00 3.76 8.58
CA VAL A 32 4.76 4.01 7.84
C VAL A 32 4.06 2.70 7.48
N SER A 33 2.75 2.68 7.52
CA SER A 33 1.93 1.58 7.02
C SER A 33 0.77 2.13 6.20
N MET A 34 0.58 1.56 5.00
CA MET A 34 -0.57 1.82 4.14
C MET A 34 -1.44 0.58 4.08
N VAL A 35 -2.61 0.65 4.68
CA VAL A 35 -3.60 -0.44 4.75
C VAL A 35 -4.69 -0.19 3.72
N ILE A 36 -4.86 -1.11 2.77
CA ILE A 36 -5.73 -0.96 1.62
C ILE A 36 -6.86 -1.99 1.69
N GLY A 37 -8.09 -1.52 1.95
CA GLY A 37 -9.28 -2.37 2.02
C GLY A 37 -9.21 -3.49 3.04
N ASN A 38 -8.63 -3.22 4.19
CA ASN A 38 -8.50 -4.17 5.30
C ASN A 38 -8.81 -3.50 6.64
N ASN A 39 -9.66 -4.11 7.43
CA ASN A 39 -9.95 -3.68 8.79
C ASN A 39 -9.16 -4.52 9.81
N THR A 40 -7.85 -4.33 9.83
CA THR A 40 -6.89 -5.10 10.63
C THR A 40 -7.24 -5.16 12.12
N LEU A 41 -7.85 -4.10 12.67
CA LEU A 41 -8.22 -4.05 14.09
C LEU A 41 -9.35 -5.02 14.44
N ILE A 42 -10.17 -5.41 13.46
CA ILE A 42 -11.29 -6.34 13.64
C ILE A 42 -10.92 -7.73 13.13
N SER A 43 -10.26 -7.83 11.98
CA SER A 43 -9.86 -9.11 11.40
C SER A 43 -8.72 -9.80 12.16
N HIS A 44 -8.03 -9.07 13.02
CA HIS A 44 -6.86 -9.53 13.77
C HIS A 44 -5.67 -9.97 12.88
N PHE A 45 -5.63 -9.49 11.65
CA PHE A 45 -4.47 -9.68 10.80
C PHE A 45 -3.53 -8.50 10.94
N SER A 46 -2.28 -8.76 11.31
CA SER A 46 -1.24 -7.74 11.22
C SER A 46 -0.79 -7.56 9.78
N VAL A 47 -0.48 -6.34 9.46
CA VAL A 47 0.18 -6.00 8.21
C VAL A 47 1.68 -6.09 8.44
N PRO A 48 2.42 -6.68 7.53
CA PRO A 48 2.08 -7.30 6.27
C PRO A 48 1.96 -8.82 6.36
N GLY A 49 1.31 -9.37 5.38
CA GLY A 49 1.41 -10.78 5.14
C GLY A 49 0.35 -11.64 5.77
N GLY A 50 -0.66 -11.06 6.37
CA GLY A 50 -1.80 -11.81 6.88
C GLY A 50 -1.48 -12.74 8.05
N VAL A 51 -0.40 -12.48 8.75
CA VAL A 51 -0.09 -13.21 10.00
C VAL A 51 -1.01 -12.72 11.09
N PRO A 52 -1.75 -13.60 11.77
CA PRO A 52 -2.62 -13.21 12.86
C PRO A 52 -1.87 -12.49 13.96
N SER A 53 -2.38 -11.33 14.37
CA SER A 53 -1.87 -10.60 15.52
C SER A 53 -2.79 -10.83 16.71
N PHE A 54 -2.23 -11.21 17.84
CA PHE A 54 -2.99 -11.39 19.09
C PHE A 54 -3.56 -10.09 19.64
N SER A 55 -3.02 -8.95 19.23
CA SER A 55 -3.47 -7.63 19.70
C SER A 55 -3.12 -6.51 18.71
N PRO A 56 -3.82 -6.40 17.58
CA PRO A 56 -3.52 -5.37 16.58
C PRO A 56 -3.68 -3.95 17.14
N ALA A 57 -4.60 -3.73 18.05
CA ALA A 57 -4.77 -2.44 18.73
C ALA A 57 -3.55 -2.06 19.58
N ASN A 58 -2.94 -3.01 20.26
CA ASN A 58 -1.70 -2.79 21.00
C ASN A 58 -0.52 -2.55 20.04
N ALA A 59 -0.40 -3.35 18.99
CA ALA A 59 0.64 -3.16 17.98
C ALA A 59 0.59 -1.76 17.36
N LEU A 60 -0.59 -1.28 17.02
CA LEU A 60 -0.79 0.07 16.52
C LEU A 60 -0.41 1.14 17.57
N ARG A 61 -0.84 0.96 18.82
CA ARG A 61 -0.52 1.90 19.91
C ARG A 61 0.98 2.00 20.15
N GLU A 62 1.67 0.87 20.22
CA GLU A 62 3.12 0.85 20.42
C GLU A 62 3.87 1.39 19.17
N GLY A 63 3.40 1.06 17.97
CA GLY A 63 3.90 1.65 16.74
C GLY A 63 3.81 3.18 16.74
N ARG A 64 2.67 3.72 17.12
CA ARG A 64 2.47 5.18 17.22
C ARG A 64 3.36 5.87 18.24
N LYS A 65 3.67 5.23 19.37
CA LYS A 65 4.63 5.78 20.35
C LYS A 65 6.03 5.95 19.73
N ARG A 66 6.37 5.13 18.72
CA ARG A 66 7.62 5.24 17.96
C ARG A 66 7.55 6.19 16.77
N GLY A 67 6.37 6.73 16.47
CA GLY A 67 6.17 7.64 15.35
C GLY A 67 5.53 7.03 14.10
N LEU A 68 5.06 5.76 14.16
CA LEU A 68 4.38 5.11 13.03
C LEU A 68 3.25 5.99 12.48
N LYS A 69 3.31 6.26 11.18
CA LYS A 69 2.26 6.89 10.40
C LYS A 69 1.36 5.83 9.76
N LEU A 70 0.06 5.98 9.91
CA LEU A 70 -0.92 5.06 9.37
C LEU A 70 -1.75 5.75 8.28
N ILE A 71 -1.62 5.26 7.05
CA ILE A 71 -2.47 5.61 5.91
C ILE A 71 -3.49 4.49 5.72
N VAL A 72 -4.75 4.82 5.55
CA VAL A 72 -5.80 3.83 5.27
C VAL A 72 -6.55 4.22 4.00
N ILE A 73 -6.62 3.30 3.05
CA ILE A 73 -7.43 3.40 1.84
C ILE A 73 -8.62 2.46 2.03
N ASP A 74 -9.81 3.01 2.24
CA ASP A 74 -11.03 2.24 2.51
C ASP A 74 -12.25 3.12 2.16
N PRO A 75 -13.23 2.63 1.40
CA PRO A 75 -14.45 3.38 1.10
C PRO A 75 -15.28 3.68 2.37
N ARG A 76 -15.06 2.93 3.42
CA ARG A 76 -15.75 3.06 4.70
C ARG A 76 -14.78 3.59 5.76
N LYS A 77 -15.27 4.47 6.62
CA LYS A 77 -14.55 4.87 7.83
C LYS A 77 -14.58 3.73 8.86
N SER A 78 -13.82 2.68 8.57
CA SER A 78 -13.66 1.48 9.41
C SER A 78 -12.93 1.80 10.72
N GLU A 79 -12.84 0.82 11.63
CA GLU A 79 -12.18 1.00 12.93
C GLU A 79 -10.68 1.32 12.77
N VAL A 80 -10.03 0.77 11.76
CA VAL A 80 -8.64 1.14 11.43
C VAL A 80 -8.58 2.51 10.78
N ALA A 81 -9.49 2.83 9.86
CA ALA A 81 -9.57 4.13 9.20
C ALA A 81 -9.86 5.28 10.20
N ALA A 82 -10.70 5.02 11.21
CA ALA A 82 -10.96 5.99 12.29
C ALA A 82 -9.73 6.31 13.15
N ARG A 83 -8.66 5.51 13.02
CA ARG A 83 -7.37 5.71 13.70
C ARG A 83 -6.24 6.05 12.74
N ALA A 84 -6.52 6.27 11.47
CA ALA A 84 -5.50 6.67 10.51
C ALA A 84 -5.00 8.11 10.76
N ASP A 85 -3.74 8.36 10.44
CA ASP A 85 -3.23 9.73 10.29
C ASP A 85 -3.78 10.35 9.00
N LEU A 86 -3.98 9.51 7.96
CA LEU A 86 -4.61 9.91 6.71
C LEU A 86 -5.56 8.79 6.23
N HIS A 87 -6.83 9.14 6.02
CA HIS A 87 -7.84 8.24 5.47
C HIS A 87 -8.24 8.69 4.08
N LEU A 88 -7.94 7.89 3.08
CA LEU A 88 -8.34 8.08 1.69
C LEU A 88 -9.63 7.30 1.44
N GLN A 89 -10.75 7.99 1.41
CA GLN A 89 -12.07 7.37 1.22
C GLN A 89 -12.34 7.15 -0.26
N VAL A 90 -11.72 6.11 -0.81
CA VAL A 90 -11.76 5.78 -2.23
C VAL A 90 -13.14 5.30 -2.68
N ARG A 91 -13.57 5.69 -3.87
CA ARG A 91 -14.73 5.08 -4.54
C ARG A 91 -14.47 3.59 -4.74
N PRO A 92 -15.39 2.67 -4.36
CA PRO A 92 -15.20 1.24 -4.53
C PRO A 92 -14.79 0.84 -5.95
N GLY A 93 -13.73 0.03 -6.07
CA GLY A 93 -13.19 -0.42 -7.35
C GLY A 93 -12.19 0.52 -8.03
N GLN A 94 -11.87 1.67 -7.43
CA GLN A 94 -10.91 2.64 -7.96
C GLN A 94 -9.53 2.59 -7.27
N ASP A 95 -9.28 1.57 -6.50
CA ASP A 95 -8.00 1.37 -5.77
C ASP A 95 -6.80 1.40 -6.72
N ALA A 96 -6.93 0.80 -7.92
CA ALA A 96 -5.86 0.78 -8.91
C ALA A 96 -5.49 2.19 -9.42
N ALA A 97 -6.47 3.04 -9.71
CA ALA A 97 -6.25 4.41 -10.15
C ALA A 97 -5.59 5.25 -9.06
N LEU A 98 -6.02 5.07 -7.81
CA LEU A 98 -5.44 5.74 -6.66
C LEU A 98 -3.97 5.35 -6.44
N LEU A 99 -3.67 4.05 -6.47
CA LEU A 99 -2.29 3.55 -6.30
C LEU A 99 -1.39 3.99 -7.46
N ALA A 100 -1.89 3.98 -8.69
CA ALA A 100 -1.14 4.46 -9.85
C ALA A 100 -0.77 5.96 -9.71
N ALA A 101 -1.68 6.79 -9.18
CA ALA A 101 -1.40 8.19 -8.92
C ALA A 101 -0.38 8.38 -7.78
N ILE A 102 -0.46 7.60 -6.71
CA ILE A 102 0.54 7.62 -5.64
C ILE A 102 1.93 7.25 -6.19
N ILE A 103 2.03 6.20 -7.01
CA ILE A 103 3.28 5.79 -7.67
C ILE A 103 3.80 6.90 -8.60
N GLN A 104 2.92 7.51 -9.39
CA GLN A 104 3.28 8.61 -10.28
C GLN A 104 3.91 9.78 -9.52
N ILE A 105 3.36 10.17 -8.35
CA ILE A 105 3.93 11.22 -7.51
C ILE A 105 5.30 10.78 -6.97
N VAL A 106 5.42 9.56 -6.46
CA VAL A 106 6.68 9.03 -5.92
C VAL A 106 7.79 9.08 -6.96
N ILE A 107 7.49 8.75 -8.22
CA ILE A 107 8.46 8.78 -9.31
C ILE A 107 8.75 10.23 -9.75
N SER A 108 7.73 11.02 -10.04
CA SER A 108 7.88 12.38 -10.59
C SER A 108 8.53 13.36 -9.61
N GLU A 109 8.31 13.20 -8.31
CA GLU A 109 8.97 13.99 -7.27
C GLU A 109 10.32 13.40 -6.83
N ASN A 110 10.79 12.31 -7.45
CA ASN A 110 12.04 11.61 -7.10
C ASN A 110 12.09 11.15 -5.63
N LEU A 111 10.96 10.68 -5.09
CA LEU A 111 10.84 10.21 -3.71
C LEU A 111 11.16 8.71 -3.55
N TYR A 112 11.38 8.00 -4.65
CA TYR A 112 11.72 6.57 -4.63
C TYR A 112 13.15 6.31 -4.16
N ASP A 113 13.43 5.11 -3.67
CA ASP A 113 14.75 4.66 -3.26
C ASP A 113 15.58 4.29 -4.49
N LYS A 114 16.40 5.25 -4.97
CA LYS A 114 17.18 5.11 -6.20
C LYS A 114 18.17 3.95 -6.14
N GLU A 115 18.92 3.85 -5.05
CA GLU A 115 19.93 2.81 -4.86
C GLU A 115 19.26 1.42 -4.87
N PHE A 116 18.17 1.27 -4.14
CA PHE A 116 17.43 0.01 -4.14
C PHE A 116 16.85 -0.33 -5.52
N CYS A 117 16.33 0.66 -6.23
CA CYS A 117 15.77 0.45 -7.57
C CYS A 117 16.84 0.02 -8.57
N GLU A 118 18.01 0.65 -8.56
CA GLU A 118 19.13 0.33 -9.44
C GLU A 118 19.67 -1.08 -9.21
N ASP A 119 19.76 -1.51 -7.94
CA ASP A 119 20.37 -2.78 -7.58
C ASP A 119 19.41 -3.98 -7.60
N HIS A 120 18.10 -3.73 -7.40
CA HIS A 120 17.15 -4.80 -7.05
C HIS A 120 15.84 -4.80 -7.84
N THR A 121 15.63 -3.85 -8.76
CA THR A 121 14.38 -3.80 -9.53
C THR A 121 14.62 -3.68 -11.02
N GLU A 122 13.61 -4.10 -11.79
CA GLU A 122 13.53 -3.93 -13.23
C GLU A 122 12.17 -3.30 -13.59
N GLY A 123 12.10 -2.53 -14.68
CA GLY A 123 10.85 -2.00 -15.20
C GLY A 123 10.41 -0.67 -14.58
N LEU A 124 11.31 0.11 -13.97
CA LEU A 124 10.96 1.42 -13.41
C LEU A 124 10.53 2.43 -14.50
N GLU A 125 11.17 2.40 -15.68
CA GLU A 125 10.80 3.28 -16.79
C GLU A 125 9.42 2.92 -17.36
N GLU A 126 9.11 1.65 -17.49
CA GLU A 126 7.81 1.16 -17.93
C GLU A 126 6.72 1.51 -16.92
N LEU A 127 7.03 1.43 -15.63
CA LEU A 127 6.11 1.83 -14.56
C LEU A 127 5.84 3.34 -14.61
N ASP A 128 6.87 4.17 -14.80
CA ASP A 128 6.73 5.61 -15.00
C ASP A 128 5.84 5.92 -16.20
N GLN A 129 6.11 5.31 -17.37
CA GLN A 129 5.31 5.50 -18.58
C GLN A 129 3.85 5.11 -18.37
N ALA A 130 3.60 3.96 -17.73
CA ALA A 130 2.25 3.45 -17.48
C ALA A 130 1.45 4.34 -16.50
N THR A 131 2.12 4.97 -15.55
CA THR A 131 1.46 5.77 -14.51
C THR A 131 1.32 7.25 -14.86
N ARG A 132 1.99 7.78 -15.87
CA ARG A 132 1.98 9.22 -16.25
C ARG A 132 0.59 9.83 -16.45
N GLN A 133 -0.36 9.06 -16.95
CA GLN A 133 -1.72 9.54 -17.17
C GLN A 133 -2.55 9.66 -15.88
N PHE A 134 -2.11 9.03 -14.79
CA PHE A 134 -2.77 9.07 -13.50
C PHE A 134 -2.25 10.24 -12.66
N THR A 135 -2.43 11.47 -13.16
CA THR A 135 -2.11 12.64 -12.35
C THR A 135 -3.02 12.69 -11.11
N PRO A 136 -2.61 13.33 -10.02
CA PRO A 136 -3.44 13.43 -8.81
C PRO A 136 -4.82 14.02 -9.08
N GLU A 137 -4.92 14.99 -10.01
CA GLU A 137 -6.18 15.63 -10.41
C GLU A 137 -7.07 14.66 -11.19
N ALA A 138 -6.50 13.89 -12.13
CA ALA A 138 -7.23 12.87 -12.88
C ALA A 138 -7.69 11.74 -11.95
N ALA A 139 -6.83 11.33 -11.03
CA ALA A 139 -7.17 10.31 -10.04
C ALA A 139 -8.24 10.82 -9.06
N ALA A 140 -8.19 12.08 -8.62
CA ALA A 140 -9.21 12.66 -7.74
C ALA A 140 -10.61 12.60 -8.38
N ALA A 141 -10.71 12.91 -9.66
CA ALA A 141 -11.97 12.80 -10.40
C ALA A 141 -12.51 11.35 -10.51
N ALA A 142 -11.61 10.37 -10.61
CA ALA A 142 -11.98 8.95 -10.73
C ALA A 142 -12.29 8.31 -9.38
N THR A 143 -11.56 8.69 -8.33
CA THR A 143 -11.55 8.01 -7.03
C THR A 143 -12.38 8.67 -5.94
N ASP A 144 -12.83 9.91 -6.14
CA ASP A 144 -13.45 10.81 -5.14
C ASP A 144 -12.49 11.21 -3.99
N VAL A 145 -11.21 10.92 -4.11
CA VAL A 145 -10.18 11.34 -3.14
C VAL A 145 -9.60 12.68 -3.57
N PRO A 146 -9.60 13.72 -2.71
CA PRO A 146 -8.98 15.00 -3.05
C PRO A 146 -7.51 14.86 -3.46
N ALA A 147 -7.09 15.59 -4.50
CA ALA A 147 -5.72 15.54 -5.02
C ALA A 147 -4.66 15.81 -3.94
N GLU A 148 -4.93 16.76 -3.05
CA GLU A 148 -4.04 17.10 -1.92
C GLU A 148 -3.80 15.91 -1.00
N GLN A 149 -4.82 15.09 -0.77
CA GLN A 149 -4.68 13.87 0.06
C GLN A 149 -3.88 12.80 -0.67
N ILE A 150 -3.95 12.73 -2.01
CA ILE A 150 -3.15 11.81 -2.81
C ILE A 150 -1.67 12.21 -2.73
N TYR A 151 -1.35 13.51 -2.88
CA TYR A 151 -0.01 14.04 -2.68
C TYR A 151 0.51 13.75 -1.26
N GLU A 152 -0.32 14.01 -0.25
CA GLU A 152 0.04 13.76 1.15
C GLU A 152 0.34 12.28 1.40
N ALA A 153 -0.49 11.38 0.89
CA ALA A 153 -0.29 9.93 1.01
C ALA A 153 1.04 9.48 0.41
N ALA A 154 1.35 9.94 -0.81
CA ALA A 154 2.59 9.60 -1.49
C ALA A 154 3.82 10.06 -0.69
N ARG A 155 3.82 11.30 -0.23
CA ARG A 155 4.94 11.89 0.54
C ARG A 155 5.10 11.26 1.91
N ILE A 156 4.01 11.02 2.65
CA ILE A 156 4.07 10.31 3.94
C ILE A 156 4.61 8.89 3.73
N PHE A 157 4.12 8.18 2.71
CA PHE A 157 4.57 6.81 2.45
C PHE A 157 6.05 6.77 2.05
N ALA A 158 6.49 7.65 1.19
CA ALA A 158 7.88 7.68 0.74
C ALA A 158 8.87 8.12 1.82
N ALA A 159 8.47 8.98 2.76
CA ALA A 159 9.35 9.53 3.78
C ALA A 159 9.82 8.52 4.84
N GLY A 160 9.03 7.48 5.14
CA GLY A 160 9.41 6.49 6.14
C GLY A 160 10.40 5.46 5.56
N PRO A 161 11.56 5.20 6.16
CA PRO A 161 12.52 4.21 5.62
C PRO A 161 12.01 2.77 5.75
N LYS A 162 11.17 2.47 6.73
CA LYS A 162 10.56 1.15 6.94
C LYS A 162 9.06 1.23 6.84
N GLY A 163 8.47 0.35 6.08
CA GLY A 163 7.01 0.37 5.95
C GLY A 163 6.46 -0.71 5.04
N SER A 164 5.17 -0.62 4.82
CA SER A 164 4.47 -1.53 3.90
C SER A 164 3.18 -0.92 3.38
N ALA A 165 2.89 -1.18 2.11
CA ALA A 165 1.56 -1.04 1.53
C ALA A 165 0.98 -2.45 1.34
N VAL A 166 -0.18 -2.72 1.94
CA VAL A 166 -0.76 -4.06 1.95
C VAL A 166 -2.24 -4.03 1.64
N THR A 167 -2.64 -4.85 0.68
CA THR A 167 -4.04 -5.06 0.31
C THR A 167 -4.72 -6.06 1.22
N GLY A 168 -5.99 -5.82 1.50
CA GLY A 168 -6.90 -6.80 2.10
C GLY A 168 -7.88 -7.39 1.10
N THR A 169 -8.93 -8.01 1.60
CA THR A 169 -9.96 -8.68 0.80
C THR A 169 -10.75 -7.71 -0.09
N GLY A 170 -10.98 -6.47 0.36
CA GLY A 170 -11.81 -5.51 -0.37
C GLY A 170 -11.35 -5.28 -1.82
N PRO A 171 -10.14 -4.77 -2.05
CA PRO A 171 -9.62 -4.54 -3.40
C PRO A 171 -9.43 -5.83 -4.20
N GLU A 172 -9.12 -6.94 -3.53
CA GLU A 172 -8.88 -8.22 -4.19
C GLU A 172 -10.17 -8.90 -4.66
N MET A 173 -11.32 -8.50 -4.14
CA MET A 173 -12.64 -8.87 -4.65
C MET A 173 -13.23 -7.82 -5.61
N GLY A 174 -12.50 -6.76 -5.89
CA GLY A 174 -12.87 -5.71 -6.82
C GLY A 174 -12.65 -6.07 -8.29
N PRO A 175 -12.84 -5.11 -9.21
CA PRO A 175 -12.76 -5.37 -10.65
C PRO A 175 -11.35 -5.66 -11.18
N HIS A 176 -10.31 -5.24 -10.49
CA HIS A 176 -8.92 -5.33 -10.94
C HIS A 176 -7.95 -5.87 -9.87
N PRO A 177 -8.22 -7.04 -9.25
CA PRO A 177 -7.47 -7.52 -8.09
C PRO A 177 -5.98 -7.70 -8.36
N ASN A 178 -5.64 -8.28 -9.50
CA ASN A 178 -4.24 -8.51 -9.87
C ASN A 178 -3.46 -7.19 -10.06
N LEU A 179 -4.11 -6.19 -10.66
CA LEU A 179 -3.49 -4.88 -10.86
C LEU A 179 -3.29 -4.14 -9.54
N VAL A 180 -4.28 -4.16 -8.66
CA VAL A 180 -4.17 -3.51 -7.33
C VAL A 180 -3.03 -4.12 -6.52
N LEU A 181 -2.94 -5.45 -6.49
CA LEU A 181 -1.83 -6.10 -5.79
C LEU A 181 -0.48 -5.80 -6.46
N HIS A 182 -0.41 -5.85 -7.80
CA HIS A 182 0.81 -5.50 -8.53
C HIS A 182 1.28 -4.07 -8.19
N LEU A 183 0.39 -3.08 -8.21
CA LEU A 183 0.72 -1.70 -7.87
C LEU A 183 1.12 -1.54 -6.40
N SER A 184 0.49 -2.27 -5.48
CA SER A 184 0.89 -2.29 -4.07
C SER A 184 2.31 -2.84 -3.88
N LEU A 185 2.66 -3.93 -4.57
CA LEU A 185 4.00 -4.50 -4.55
C LEU A 185 5.02 -3.58 -5.23
N ALA A 186 4.67 -2.96 -6.37
CA ALA A 186 5.51 -1.99 -7.06
C ALA A 186 5.82 -0.78 -6.17
N LEU A 187 4.80 -0.24 -5.48
CA LEU A 187 4.98 0.87 -4.53
C LEU A 187 5.93 0.49 -3.39
N ASN A 188 5.80 -0.72 -2.84
CA ASN A 188 6.74 -1.23 -1.84
C ASN A 188 8.16 -1.33 -2.40
N ALA A 189 8.31 -1.85 -3.61
CA ALA A 189 9.62 -2.04 -4.26
C ALA A 189 10.31 -0.70 -4.53
N ILE A 190 9.63 0.24 -5.19
CA ILE A 190 10.26 1.54 -5.52
C ILE A 190 10.59 2.38 -4.28
N CYS A 191 9.90 2.17 -3.17
CA CYS A 191 10.24 2.81 -1.89
C CYS A 191 11.22 1.99 -1.04
N GLY A 192 11.80 0.91 -1.54
CA GLY A 192 12.77 0.08 -0.82
C GLY A 192 12.22 -0.60 0.43
N ARG A 193 10.92 -0.98 0.43
CA ARG A 193 10.22 -1.54 1.60
C ARG A 193 10.48 -3.03 1.82
N HIS A 194 11.66 -3.48 1.51
CA HIS A 194 12.08 -4.86 1.70
C HIS A 194 13.22 -4.95 2.70
N TYR A 195 13.29 -6.05 3.46
CA TYR A 195 14.41 -6.29 4.33
C TYR A 195 15.69 -6.42 3.50
N ARG A 196 16.70 -5.67 3.88
CA ARG A 196 18.05 -5.78 3.31
C ARG A 196 18.85 -6.74 4.19
N ALA A 197 19.64 -7.59 3.56
CA ALA A 197 20.53 -8.54 4.25
C ALA A 197 21.66 -7.80 5.00
#